data_08fe2fa00f524b03460b1d8d1840a604
#
_entry.id   08fe2fa00f524b03460b1d8d1840a604
#
_cell.length_a   1.000
_cell.length_b   1.000
_cell.length_c   1.000
_cell.angle_alpha   90.00
_cell.angle_beta   90.00
_cell.angle_gamma   90.00
#
_symmetry.space_group_name_H-M   'P 1'
#
loop_
_entity.id
_entity.type
_entity.pdbx_description
1 polymer ?
#
loop_
_entity_poly.entity_id
_entity_poly.type
_entity_poly.pdbx_seq_one_letter_code
_entity_poly.pdbx_strand_id
1 'polypeptide(L)'
;MKQKNIYIIDFDSTFTQVEALDELARISLSKHPDKEAIFKKIEDLTNLAMEGKLSFSESLAQRVKLLEASEDHLKQLITRLKKKVSASFSRNADFFKKHADEVLIVSGGFKEFITPVVSRYHIKKENIYANTFVTTGDGKIIDYDHANPLSEEGGKVKLMQQLNLEGNLYGIGDGYSDFQLRESGLIKKFYAFTENISRESIVKKADHVTPSFDEFLYVNDLPRAISYPKNRILCLIIGDVPAQSIELLKKDGFSIRHKDTFEDKYVADVHMLLLADGEKIDQEKLKKAIKLKTLGYLGSIKNKADIPTCTEQGVVIFDDAKHNPHNTTFIPKRMIDFMNTGTTYLSSNFPNLQLPRIEKSHRLIHIHKNIPGIMAKVNTIFAKHDINIVGQFLMTNPHIGYVITDINAQYDKQLFKSLKKIEHTIKFRVLY
;
A
#
# COMPACT_ATOMS: atom_id res chain seq x y z
N MET A 1 -15.67 -5.12 29.39
CA MET A 1 -15.36 -5.91 28.17
C MET A 1 -14.81 -4.97 27.11
N LYS A 2 -13.77 -5.36 26.33
CA LYS A 2 -13.34 -4.53 25.19
C LYS A 2 -14.45 -4.57 24.16
N GLN A 3 -14.91 -3.41 23.74
CA GLN A 3 -15.91 -3.26 22.69
C GLN A 3 -15.38 -3.90 21.40
N LYS A 4 -16.17 -4.74 20.73
CA LYS A 4 -15.79 -5.41 19.48
C LYS A 4 -15.60 -4.36 18.37
N ASN A 5 -14.54 -4.48 17.58
CA ASN A 5 -14.35 -3.66 16.39
C ASN A 5 -14.91 -4.40 15.18
N ILE A 6 -15.61 -3.70 14.30
CA ILE A 6 -16.18 -4.21 13.05
C ILE A 6 -15.68 -3.33 11.90
N TYR A 7 -15.16 -3.95 10.86
CA TYR A 7 -14.57 -3.31 9.70
C TYR A 7 -15.46 -3.51 8.48
N ILE A 8 -16.11 -2.45 8.05
CA ILE A 8 -16.99 -2.44 6.87
C ILE A 8 -16.14 -2.00 5.69
N ILE A 9 -15.97 -2.88 4.72
CA ILE A 9 -15.07 -2.67 3.59
C ILE A 9 -15.88 -2.73 2.30
N ASP A 10 -15.72 -1.71 1.46
CA ASP A 10 -16.26 -1.73 0.11
C ASP A 10 -15.48 -2.65 -0.81
N PHE A 11 -16.09 -3.06 -1.93
CA PHE A 11 -15.48 -4.00 -2.85
C PHE A 11 -14.86 -3.32 -4.08
N ASP A 12 -15.66 -2.61 -4.88
CA ASP A 12 -15.21 -1.99 -6.12
C ASP A 12 -14.25 -0.83 -5.83
N SER A 13 -13.20 -0.70 -6.60
CA SER A 13 -12.13 0.32 -6.42
C SER A 13 -11.49 0.37 -5.01
N THR A 14 -11.94 -0.49 -4.08
CA THR A 14 -11.43 -0.62 -2.71
C THR A 14 -10.79 -2.00 -2.49
N PHE A 15 -11.56 -3.07 -2.29
CA PHE A 15 -11.00 -4.42 -2.16
C PHE A 15 -10.37 -4.89 -3.47
N THR A 16 -10.98 -4.53 -4.60
CA THR A 16 -10.41 -4.70 -5.95
C THR A 16 -9.95 -3.36 -6.53
N GLN A 17 -9.05 -3.44 -7.51
CA GLN A 17 -8.45 -2.28 -8.17
C GLN A 17 -9.37 -1.63 -9.21
N VAL A 18 -10.55 -2.21 -9.46
CA VAL A 18 -11.42 -1.86 -10.60
C VAL A 18 -12.88 -1.92 -10.21
N GLU A 19 -13.71 -1.28 -11.03
CA GLU A 19 -15.17 -1.41 -11.01
C GLU A 19 -15.56 -2.73 -11.70
N ALA A 20 -16.18 -3.65 -10.97
CA ALA A 20 -16.47 -5.00 -11.46
C ALA A 20 -17.51 -5.01 -12.59
N LEU A 21 -18.52 -4.14 -12.55
CA LEU A 21 -19.51 -4.04 -13.64
C LEU A 21 -18.87 -3.53 -14.94
N ASP A 22 -17.93 -2.60 -14.86
CA ASP A 22 -17.20 -2.08 -16.01
C ASP A 22 -16.32 -3.19 -16.65
N GLU A 23 -15.65 -4.00 -15.81
CA GLU A 23 -14.90 -5.17 -16.28
C GLU A 23 -15.83 -6.25 -16.87
N LEU A 24 -17.02 -6.46 -16.31
CA LEU A 24 -18.01 -7.38 -16.85
C LEU A 24 -18.48 -6.93 -18.24
N ALA A 25 -18.74 -5.64 -18.41
CA ALA A 25 -19.08 -5.07 -19.71
C ALA A 25 -17.98 -5.31 -20.74
N ARG A 26 -16.71 -5.08 -20.36
CA ARG A 26 -15.55 -5.35 -21.26
C ARG A 26 -15.46 -6.81 -21.69
N ILE A 27 -15.94 -7.74 -20.86
CA ILE A 27 -15.97 -9.17 -21.18
C ILE A 27 -17.16 -9.48 -22.10
N SER A 28 -18.37 -9.13 -21.66
CA SER A 28 -19.62 -9.51 -22.33
C SER A 28 -19.76 -8.85 -23.72
N LEU A 29 -19.38 -7.58 -23.83
CA LEU A 29 -19.50 -6.80 -25.05
C LEU A 29 -18.24 -6.86 -25.95
N SER A 30 -17.28 -7.74 -25.66
CA SER A 30 -16.01 -7.80 -26.40
C SER A 30 -16.16 -7.97 -27.92
N LYS A 31 -17.23 -8.61 -28.38
CA LYS A 31 -17.58 -8.84 -29.78
C LYS A 31 -18.68 -7.90 -30.31
N HIS A 32 -19.22 -7.00 -29.47
CA HIS A 32 -20.28 -6.09 -29.88
C HIS A 32 -19.73 -5.00 -30.83
N PRO A 33 -20.42 -4.66 -31.93
CA PRO A 33 -19.96 -3.65 -32.89
C PRO A 33 -19.76 -2.27 -32.26
N ASP A 34 -20.65 -1.87 -31.36
CA ASP A 34 -20.66 -0.54 -30.71
C ASP A 34 -20.00 -0.56 -29.30
N LYS A 35 -19.16 -1.54 -29.02
CA LYS A 35 -18.58 -1.76 -27.68
C LYS A 35 -17.95 -0.50 -27.08
N GLU A 36 -17.20 0.28 -27.84
CA GLU A 36 -16.50 1.46 -27.30
C GLU A 36 -17.48 2.55 -26.83
N ALA A 37 -18.57 2.77 -27.56
CA ALA A 37 -19.61 3.73 -27.18
C ALA A 37 -20.36 3.26 -25.92
N ILE A 38 -20.67 1.95 -25.84
CA ILE A 38 -21.34 1.37 -24.67
C ILE A 38 -20.44 1.39 -23.44
N PHE A 39 -19.13 1.05 -23.58
CA PHE A 39 -18.18 1.14 -22.48
C PHE A 39 -18.08 2.54 -21.92
N LYS A 40 -17.91 3.53 -22.81
CA LYS A 40 -17.86 4.91 -22.38
C LYS A 40 -19.12 5.32 -21.61
N LYS A 41 -20.29 4.92 -22.10
CA LYS A 41 -21.56 5.20 -21.41
C LYS A 41 -21.62 4.56 -20.02
N ILE A 42 -21.15 3.31 -19.87
CA ILE A 42 -21.11 2.61 -18.57
C ILE A 42 -20.13 3.30 -17.61
N GLU A 43 -18.94 3.64 -18.06
CA GLU A 43 -17.95 4.41 -17.29
C GLU A 43 -18.50 5.78 -16.84
N ASP A 44 -19.13 6.51 -17.75
CA ASP A 44 -19.73 7.82 -17.44
C ASP A 44 -20.85 7.69 -16.37
N LEU A 45 -21.72 6.67 -16.48
CA LEU A 45 -22.74 6.37 -15.49
C LEU A 45 -22.15 6.02 -14.10
N THR A 46 -21.08 5.24 -14.10
CA THR A 46 -20.34 4.89 -12.87
C THR A 46 -19.78 6.15 -12.21
N ASN A 47 -19.07 6.98 -12.98
CA ASN A 47 -18.45 8.19 -12.46
C ASN A 47 -19.47 9.20 -11.93
N LEU A 48 -20.58 9.43 -12.65
CA LEU A 48 -21.64 10.32 -12.22
C LEU A 48 -22.27 9.88 -10.89
N ALA A 49 -22.50 8.58 -10.71
CA ALA A 49 -23.03 8.05 -9.46
C ALA A 49 -22.02 8.18 -8.31
N MET A 50 -20.73 7.88 -8.56
CA MET A 50 -19.67 8.00 -7.55
C MET A 50 -19.40 9.45 -7.12
N GLU A 51 -19.69 10.41 -7.99
CA GLU A 51 -19.63 11.85 -7.68
C GLU A 51 -20.91 12.39 -7.04
N GLY A 52 -21.98 11.57 -6.93
CA GLY A 52 -23.29 11.97 -6.42
C GLY A 52 -24.09 12.86 -7.36
N LYS A 53 -23.78 12.87 -8.66
CA LYS A 53 -24.48 13.63 -9.71
C LYS A 53 -25.63 12.86 -10.36
N LEU A 54 -25.64 11.55 -10.21
CA LEU A 54 -26.70 10.63 -10.64
C LEU A 54 -27.05 9.74 -9.44
N SER A 55 -28.32 9.35 -9.26
CA SER A 55 -28.68 8.41 -8.22
C SER A 55 -28.04 7.05 -8.47
N PHE A 56 -27.66 6.36 -7.39
CA PHE A 56 -27.04 5.03 -7.52
C PHE A 56 -27.98 4.04 -8.22
N SER A 57 -29.28 4.05 -7.86
CA SER A 57 -30.29 3.15 -8.43
C SER A 57 -30.49 3.36 -9.93
N GLU A 58 -30.54 4.61 -10.39
CA GLU A 58 -30.64 4.91 -11.82
C GLU A 58 -29.41 4.47 -12.58
N SER A 59 -28.22 4.74 -12.05
CA SER A 59 -26.96 4.29 -12.63
C SER A 59 -26.90 2.76 -12.71
N LEU A 60 -27.24 2.05 -11.63
CA LEU A 60 -27.22 0.58 -11.59
C LEU A 60 -28.18 -0.01 -12.63
N ALA A 61 -29.43 0.47 -12.68
CA ALA A 61 -30.44 0.00 -13.63
C ALA A 61 -30.00 0.18 -15.08
N GLN A 62 -29.43 1.35 -15.43
CA GLN A 62 -28.95 1.62 -16.77
C GLN A 62 -27.73 0.75 -17.13
N ARG A 63 -26.77 0.57 -16.21
CA ARG A 63 -25.60 -0.26 -16.44
C ARG A 63 -25.95 -1.72 -16.64
N VAL A 64 -26.81 -2.30 -15.76
CA VAL A 64 -27.21 -3.71 -15.89
C VAL A 64 -27.89 -3.99 -17.22
N LYS A 65 -28.77 -3.09 -17.71
CA LYS A 65 -29.40 -3.22 -19.04
C LYS A 65 -28.41 -3.21 -20.21
N LEU A 66 -27.24 -2.58 -20.03
CA LEU A 66 -26.23 -2.48 -21.09
C LEU A 66 -25.25 -3.65 -21.10
N LEU A 67 -25.24 -4.52 -20.06
CA LEU A 67 -24.19 -5.54 -19.91
C LEU A 67 -24.26 -6.69 -20.92
N GLU A 68 -25.43 -7.11 -21.39
CA GLU A 68 -25.61 -8.31 -22.21
C GLU A 68 -24.81 -9.53 -21.69
N ALA A 69 -24.79 -9.72 -20.37
CA ALA A 69 -23.91 -10.66 -19.72
C ALA A 69 -24.59 -12.01 -19.41
N SER A 70 -23.78 -13.02 -19.14
CA SER A 70 -24.20 -14.37 -18.75
C SER A 70 -23.32 -14.92 -17.64
N GLU A 71 -23.71 -16.07 -17.05
CA GLU A 71 -22.92 -16.79 -16.04
C GLU A 71 -21.50 -17.12 -16.52
N ASP A 72 -21.30 -17.40 -17.81
CA ASP A 72 -19.95 -17.68 -18.34
C ASP A 72 -19.09 -16.41 -18.37
N HIS A 73 -19.67 -15.25 -18.60
CA HIS A 73 -18.99 -13.98 -18.47
C HIS A 73 -18.64 -13.70 -17.00
N LEU A 74 -19.50 -14.08 -16.03
CA LEU A 74 -19.18 -13.99 -14.60
C LEU A 74 -18.00 -14.86 -14.20
N LYS A 75 -17.87 -16.09 -14.71
CA LYS A 75 -16.71 -16.96 -14.46
C LYS A 75 -15.40 -16.32 -14.96
N GLN A 76 -15.43 -15.69 -16.12
CA GLN A 76 -14.29 -14.94 -16.66
C GLN A 76 -13.96 -13.71 -15.80
N LEU A 77 -14.99 -12.95 -15.39
CA LEU A 77 -14.84 -11.81 -14.51
C LEU A 77 -14.18 -12.21 -13.18
N ILE A 78 -14.69 -13.25 -12.51
CA ILE A 78 -14.13 -13.76 -11.26
C ILE A 78 -12.63 -14.07 -11.41
N THR A 79 -12.26 -14.71 -12.52
CA THR A 79 -10.86 -15.03 -12.80
C THR A 79 -9.99 -13.78 -12.94
N ARG A 80 -10.51 -12.72 -13.55
CA ARG A 80 -9.83 -11.42 -13.66
C ARG A 80 -9.74 -10.71 -12.30
N LEU A 81 -10.86 -10.62 -11.58
CA LEU A 81 -10.92 -9.93 -10.29
C LEU A 81 -10.00 -10.56 -9.24
N LYS A 82 -9.86 -11.90 -9.24
CA LYS A 82 -8.88 -12.60 -8.37
C LYS A 82 -7.44 -12.14 -8.58
N LYS A 83 -7.09 -11.62 -9.74
CA LYS A 83 -5.76 -11.06 -10.07
C LYS A 83 -5.68 -9.56 -9.81
N LYS A 84 -6.83 -8.91 -9.62
CA LYS A 84 -6.95 -7.45 -9.45
C LYS A 84 -7.37 -7.07 -8.02
N VAL A 85 -7.12 -7.91 -7.04
CA VAL A 85 -7.24 -7.50 -5.64
C VAL A 85 -6.19 -6.45 -5.33
N SER A 86 -6.56 -5.43 -4.56
CA SER A 86 -5.66 -4.33 -4.17
C SER A 86 -4.40 -4.88 -3.51
N ALA A 87 -3.25 -4.37 -3.89
CA ALA A 87 -1.96 -4.92 -3.50
C ALA A 87 -1.76 -4.95 -1.97
N SER A 88 -2.24 -3.91 -1.28
CA SER A 88 -2.14 -3.85 0.18
C SER A 88 -3.09 -4.82 0.88
N PHE A 89 -4.26 -5.13 0.33
CA PHE A 89 -5.14 -6.18 0.85
C PHE A 89 -4.51 -7.56 0.67
N SER A 90 -4.00 -7.86 -0.53
CA SER A 90 -3.32 -9.14 -0.81
C SER A 90 -2.13 -9.36 0.12
N ARG A 91 -1.33 -8.35 0.38
CA ARG A 91 -0.17 -8.40 1.28
C ARG A 91 -0.56 -8.67 2.72
N ASN A 92 -1.71 -8.16 3.17
CA ASN A 92 -2.22 -8.30 4.53
C ASN A 92 -3.29 -9.41 4.67
N ALA A 93 -3.21 -10.48 3.89
CA ALA A 93 -4.17 -11.58 3.92
C ALA A 93 -4.37 -12.20 5.33
N ASP A 94 -3.31 -12.25 6.13
CA ASP A 94 -3.36 -12.76 7.51
C ASP A 94 -4.26 -11.93 8.43
N PHE A 95 -4.43 -10.63 8.17
CA PHE A 95 -5.38 -9.79 8.89
C PHE A 95 -6.80 -10.34 8.73
N PHE A 96 -7.21 -10.62 7.51
CA PHE A 96 -8.56 -11.12 7.21
C PHE A 96 -8.82 -12.49 7.84
N LYS A 97 -7.83 -13.39 7.81
CA LYS A 97 -7.91 -14.69 8.47
C LYS A 97 -8.13 -14.54 9.98
N LYS A 98 -7.41 -13.61 10.62
CA LYS A 98 -7.50 -13.36 12.06
C LYS A 98 -8.78 -12.66 12.46
N HIS A 99 -9.32 -11.80 11.60
CA HIS A 99 -10.49 -10.95 11.85
C HIS A 99 -11.71 -11.36 11.01
N ALA A 100 -11.81 -12.66 10.63
CA ALA A 100 -12.86 -13.18 9.76
C ALA A 100 -14.30 -12.91 10.25
N ASP A 101 -14.48 -12.81 11.58
CA ASP A 101 -15.76 -12.51 12.23
C ASP A 101 -16.02 -11.00 12.44
N GLU A 102 -15.04 -10.15 12.10
CA GLU A 102 -15.07 -8.71 12.33
C GLU A 102 -15.09 -7.92 11.01
N VAL A 103 -14.83 -8.58 9.90
CA VAL A 103 -14.82 -7.96 8.57
C VAL A 103 -16.15 -8.22 7.86
N LEU A 104 -16.79 -7.14 7.40
CA LEU A 104 -17.96 -7.17 6.54
C LEU A 104 -17.60 -6.58 5.18
N ILE A 105 -18.00 -7.23 4.11
CA ILE A 105 -18.00 -6.64 2.76
C ILE A 105 -19.40 -6.08 2.51
N VAL A 106 -19.49 -4.77 2.26
CA VAL A 106 -20.74 -4.08 1.98
C VAL A 106 -20.59 -3.28 0.69
N SER A 107 -21.19 -3.78 -0.38
CA SER A 107 -20.97 -3.26 -1.73
C SER A 107 -22.27 -3.12 -2.53
N GLY A 108 -22.33 -2.11 -3.39
CA GLY A 108 -23.34 -2.00 -4.44
C GLY A 108 -23.13 -2.97 -5.62
N GLY A 109 -22.04 -3.76 -5.62
CA GLY A 109 -21.78 -4.83 -6.58
C GLY A 109 -22.63 -6.07 -6.35
N PHE A 110 -22.22 -7.23 -6.90
CA PHE A 110 -23.04 -8.45 -6.91
C PHE A 110 -22.34 -9.64 -6.25
N LYS A 111 -23.10 -10.41 -5.46
CA LYS A 111 -22.61 -11.58 -4.69
C LYS A 111 -21.96 -12.62 -5.59
N GLU A 112 -22.42 -12.77 -6.83
CA GLU A 112 -21.99 -13.80 -7.76
C GLU A 112 -20.49 -13.67 -8.08
N PHE A 113 -19.95 -12.46 -8.14
CA PHE A 113 -18.52 -12.25 -8.35
C PHE A 113 -17.77 -11.82 -7.09
N ILE A 114 -18.40 -11.15 -6.12
CA ILE A 114 -17.74 -10.72 -4.88
C ILE A 114 -17.38 -11.95 -4.05
N THR A 115 -18.34 -12.83 -3.77
CA THR A 115 -18.15 -13.99 -2.89
C THR A 115 -16.95 -14.87 -3.29
N PRO A 116 -16.78 -15.30 -4.57
CA PRO A 116 -15.64 -16.12 -4.97
C PRO A 116 -14.28 -15.43 -4.87
N VAL A 117 -14.26 -14.08 -4.86
CA VAL A 117 -13.03 -13.30 -4.73
C VAL A 117 -12.63 -13.19 -3.25
N VAL A 118 -13.54 -12.74 -2.39
CA VAL A 118 -13.23 -12.42 -0.99
C VAL A 118 -13.15 -13.66 -0.09
N SER A 119 -13.81 -14.75 -0.44
CA SER A 119 -13.72 -16.04 0.31
C SER A 119 -12.28 -16.58 0.39
N ARG A 120 -11.41 -16.22 -0.55
CA ARG A 120 -9.98 -16.56 -0.50
C ARG A 120 -9.23 -15.90 0.67
N TYR A 121 -9.83 -14.85 1.22
CA TYR A 121 -9.33 -14.10 2.38
C TYR A 121 -10.04 -14.50 3.67
N HIS A 122 -10.67 -15.69 3.70
CA HIS A 122 -11.42 -16.24 4.85
C HIS A 122 -12.64 -15.40 5.28
N ILE A 123 -13.09 -14.44 4.47
CA ILE A 123 -14.31 -13.68 4.76
C ILE A 123 -15.50 -14.61 4.59
N LYS A 124 -16.34 -14.69 5.63
CA LYS A 124 -17.48 -15.59 5.68
C LYS A 124 -18.60 -15.12 4.75
N LYS A 125 -19.37 -16.07 4.18
CA LYS A 125 -20.49 -15.73 3.28
C LYS A 125 -21.57 -14.86 3.94
N GLU A 126 -21.86 -15.11 5.20
CA GLU A 126 -22.79 -14.33 6.01
C GLU A 126 -22.34 -12.89 6.26
N ASN A 127 -21.07 -12.59 6.07
CA ASN A 127 -20.48 -11.25 6.19
C ASN A 127 -20.35 -10.52 4.84
N ILE A 128 -20.96 -11.07 3.77
CA ILE A 128 -20.93 -10.48 2.43
C ILE A 128 -22.31 -9.97 2.07
N TYR A 129 -22.46 -8.67 2.03
CA TYR A 129 -23.67 -7.95 1.67
C TYR A 129 -23.48 -7.26 0.33
N ALA A 130 -24.23 -7.69 -0.67
CA ALA A 130 -24.18 -7.19 -2.03
C ALA A 130 -25.49 -7.48 -2.75
N ASN A 131 -25.70 -6.89 -3.92
CA ASN A 131 -26.83 -7.21 -4.79
C ASN A 131 -26.75 -8.65 -5.32
N THR A 132 -27.80 -9.09 -5.98
CA THR A 132 -27.92 -10.41 -6.61
C THR A 132 -28.50 -10.23 -8.01
N PHE A 133 -27.95 -10.89 -9.00
CA PHE A 133 -28.49 -10.89 -10.36
C PHE A 133 -29.74 -11.76 -10.46
N VAL A 134 -30.63 -11.39 -11.37
CA VAL A 134 -31.71 -12.24 -11.85
C VAL A 134 -31.26 -12.83 -13.19
N THR A 135 -31.26 -14.18 -13.27
CA THR A 135 -30.84 -14.91 -14.46
C THR A 135 -32.00 -15.71 -15.03
N THR A 136 -31.96 -15.91 -16.34
CA THR A 136 -32.84 -16.86 -17.05
C THR A 136 -32.35 -18.30 -16.89
N GLY A 137 -33.18 -19.27 -17.24
CA GLY A 137 -32.82 -20.69 -17.14
C GLY A 137 -31.63 -21.10 -18.03
N ASP A 138 -31.29 -20.31 -19.06
CA ASP A 138 -30.11 -20.46 -19.92
C ASP A 138 -28.89 -19.65 -19.41
N GLY A 139 -28.99 -19.06 -18.22
CA GLY A 139 -27.89 -18.37 -17.56
C GLY A 139 -27.62 -16.94 -18.03
N LYS A 140 -28.54 -16.30 -18.78
CA LYS A 140 -28.43 -14.88 -19.12
C LYS A 140 -28.81 -14.00 -17.95
N ILE A 141 -28.05 -12.95 -17.69
CA ILE A 141 -28.38 -11.89 -16.75
C ILE A 141 -29.39 -10.95 -17.40
N ILE A 142 -30.56 -10.83 -16.78
CA ILE A 142 -31.66 -9.99 -17.31
C ILE A 142 -32.00 -8.82 -16.41
N ASP A 143 -31.75 -8.95 -15.11
CA ASP A 143 -32.09 -7.93 -14.10
C ASP A 143 -31.32 -8.22 -12.79
N TYR A 144 -31.70 -7.55 -11.71
CA TYR A 144 -31.21 -7.76 -10.36
C TYR A 144 -32.36 -7.71 -9.34
N ASP A 145 -32.10 -8.14 -8.11
CA ASP A 145 -33.07 -8.11 -7.01
C ASP A 145 -33.31 -6.67 -6.53
N HIS A 146 -34.42 -6.07 -6.95
CA HIS A 146 -34.84 -4.73 -6.56
C HIS A 146 -35.29 -4.61 -5.10
N ALA A 147 -35.56 -5.73 -4.39
CA ALA A 147 -35.90 -5.71 -2.97
C ALA A 147 -34.67 -5.59 -2.07
N ASN A 148 -33.47 -5.77 -2.62
CA ASN A 148 -32.23 -5.62 -1.88
C ASN A 148 -31.96 -4.12 -1.58
N PRO A 149 -31.81 -3.71 -0.31
CA PRO A 149 -31.57 -2.30 0.01
C PRO A 149 -30.32 -1.73 -0.67
N LEU A 150 -29.33 -2.57 -0.98
CA LEU A 150 -28.09 -2.15 -1.67
C LEU A 150 -28.29 -1.79 -3.14
N SER A 151 -29.47 -2.03 -3.72
CA SER A 151 -29.83 -1.59 -5.06
C SER A 151 -30.37 -0.15 -5.11
N GLU A 152 -30.64 0.44 -3.95
CA GLU A 152 -31.26 1.76 -3.81
C GLU A 152 -30.26 2.85 -3.38
N GLU A 153 -30.67 4.10 -3.54
CA GLU A 153 -29.96 5.24 -2.97
C GLU A 153 -29.89 5.16 -1.44
N GLY A 154 -28.70 5.40 -0.85
CA GLY A 154 -28.48 5.23 0.59
C GLY A 154 -28.55 3.79 1.08
N GLY A 155 -28.46 2.82 0.19
CA GLY A 155 -28.65 1.40 0.49
C GLY A 155 -27.70 0.85 1.53
N LYS A 156 -26.44 1.30 1.57
CA LYS A 156 -25.48 0.89 2.62
C LYS A 156 -25.96 1.36 4.01
N VAL A 157 -26.52 2.57 4.10
CA VAL A 157 -27.09 3.10 5.36
C VAL A 157 -28.30 2.28 5.79
N LYS A 158 -29.25 2.03 4.87
CA LYS A 158 -30.45 1.20 5.15
C LYS A 158 -30.07 -0.20 5.64
N LEU A 159 -29.14 -0.85 4.95
CA LEU A 159 -28.64 -2.16 5.35
C LEU A 159 -28.03 -2.15 6.76
N MET A 160 -27.15 -1.19 7.04
CA MET A 160 -26.48 -1.13 8.34
C MET A 160 -27.43 -0.85 9.49
N GLN A 161 -28.50 -0.07 9.25
CA GLN A 161 -29.58 0.13 10.21
C GLN A 161 -30.35 -1.16 10.49
N GLN A 162 -30.64 -1.96 9.45
CA GLN A 162 -31.30 -3.26 9.59
C GLN A 162 -30.46 -4.28 10.36
N LEU A 163 -29.13 -4.28 10.13
CA LEU A 163 -28.21 -5.19 10.81
C LEU A 163 -28.03 -4.86 12.30
N ASN A 164 -28.23 -3.59 12.68
CA ASN A 164 -28.15 -3.10 14.05
C ASN A 164 -26.95 -3.66 14.85
N LEU A 165 -25.76 -3.54 14.28
CA LEU A 165 -24.55 -4.15 14.82
C LEU A 165 -24.05 -3.41 16.06
N GLU A 166 -23.65 -4.17 17.08
CA GLU A 166 -23.04 -3.63 18.30
C GLU A 166 -21.51 -3.58 18.20
N GLY A 167 -20.92 -2.48 18.64
CA GLY A 167 -19.46 -2.32 18.67
C GLY A 167 -18.96 -1.00 18.09
N ASN A 168 -17.65 -0.94 17.85
CA ASN A 168 -17.04 0.17 17.12
C ASN A 168 -17.00 -0.18 15.64
N LEU A 169 -17.76 0.50 14.82
CA LEU A 169 -17.82 0.28 13.39
C LEU A 169 -16.91 1.25 12.66
N TYR A 170 -16.12 0.75 11.73
CA TYR A 170 -15.18 1.51 10.90
C TYR A 170 -15.46 1.24 9.42
N GLY A 171 -15.64 2.30 8.63
CA GLY A 171 -15.87 2.21 7.19
C GLY A 171 -14.58 2.45 6.40
N ILE A 172 -14.34 1.64 5.38
CA ILE A 172 -13.22 1.75 4.44
C ILE A 172 -13.80 1.68 3.02
N GLY A 173 -13.65 2.74 2.25
CA GLY A 173 -14.17 2.82 0.89
C GLY A 173 -13.65 4.05 0.15
N ASP A 174 -13.93 4.16 -1.14
CA ASP A 174 -13.46 5.25 -2.00
C ASP A 174 -14.59 6.18 -2.45
N GLY A 175 -15.88 5.80 -2.21
CA GLY A 175 -17.05 6.45 -2.76
C GLY A 175 -17.91 7.23 -1.74
N TYR A 176 -18.87 7.97 -2.30
CA TYR A 176 -19.82 8.74 -1.49
C TYR A 176 -20.73 7.82 -0.66
N SER A 177 -21.16 6.70 -1.21
CA SER A 177 -22.02 5.73 -0.50
C SER A 177 -21.37 5.16 0.77
N ASP A 178 -20.02 5.09 0.81
CA ASP A 178 -19.28 4.68 2.00
C ASP A 178 -19.23 5.80 3.03
N PHE A 179 -19.00 7.03 2.56
CA PHE A 179 -19.02 8.21 3.43
C PHE A 179 -20.39 8.45 4.06
N GLN A 180 -21.50 8.14 3.38
CA GLN A 180 -22.86 8.25 3.95
C GLN A 180 -23.02 7.45 5.26
N LEU A 181 -22.31 6.34 5.44
CA LEU A 181 -22.29 5.61 6.72
C LEU A 181 -21.74 6.47 7.88
N ARG A 182 -20.77 7.32 7.58
CA ARG A 182 -20.19 8.26 8.56
C ARG A 182 -21.11 9.44 8.82
N GLU A 183 -21.70 9.97 7.76
CA GLU A 183 -22.64 11.09 7.80
C GLU A 183 -23.92 10.73 8.58
N SER A 184 -24.39 9.49 8.44
CA SER A 184 -25.55 8.97 9.21
C SER A 184 -25.24 8.62 10.67
N GLY A 185 -23.99 8.72 11.11
CA GLY A 185 -23.57 8.39 12.48
C GLY A 185 -23.47 6.89 12.79
N LEU A 186 -23.67 6.01 11.81
CA LEU A 186 -23.62 4.55 11.99
C LEU A 186 -22.21 4.02 12.23
N ILE A 187 -21.19 4.69 11.71
CA ILE A 187 -19.81 4.32 11.91
C ILE A 187 -19.04 5.39 12.67
N LYS A 188 -18.06 4.94 13.46
CA LYS A 188 -17.22 5.79 14.31
C LYS A 188 -16.23 6.62 13.50
N LYS A 189 -15.66 6.04 12.44
CA LYS A 189 -14.71 6.69 11.54
C LYS A 189 -14.86 6.15 10.12
N PHE A 190 -14.65 7.05 9.17
CA PHE A 190 -14.54 6.73 7.76
C PHE A 190 -13.11 6.93 7.27
N TYR A 191 -12.58 5.90 6.61
CA TYR A 191 -11.25 5.87 6.01
C TYR A 191 -11.38 5.91 4.49
N ALA A 192 -11.06 7.05 3.87
CA ALA A 192 -11.04 7.17 2.42
C ALA A 192 -9.89 6.35 1.84
N PHE A 193 -10.21 5.26 1.18
CA PHE A 193 -9.22 4.40 0.54
C PHE A 193 -8.82 4.96 -0.83
N THR A 194 -7.53 5.24 -1.02
CA THR A 194 -7.04 5.95 -2.21
C THR A 194 -5.92 5.20 -2.95
N GLU A 195 -5.72 3.90 -2.69
CA GLU A 195 -4.71 3.09 -3.38
C GLU A 195 -4.99 2.97 -4.88
N ASN A 196 -6.28 2.83 -5.24
CA ASN A 196 -6.69 2.57 -6.62
C ASN A 196 -7.25 3.82 -7.30
N ILE A 197 -8.03 4.60 -6.59
CA ILE A 197 -8.63 5.84 -7.07
C ILE A 197 -8.68 6.87 -5.94
N SER A 198 -8.48 8.14 -6.26
CA SER A 198 -8.59 9.23 -5.30
C SER A 198 -9.64 10.23 -5.75
N ARG A 199 -10.73 10.36 -4.98
CA ARG A 199 -11.80 11.32 -5.22
C ARG A 199 -11.67 12.48 -4.24
N GLU A 200 -11.33 13.66 -4.74
CA GLU A 200 -11.05 14.84 -3.91
C GLU A 200 -12.21 15.20 -2.96
N SER A 201 -13.46 15.07 -3.43
CA SER A 201 -14.66 15.33 -2.63
C SER A 201 -14.80 14.39 -1.44
N ILE A 202 -14.34 13.14 -1.55
CA ILE A 202 -14.38 12.13 -0.50
C ILE A 202 -13.19 12.28 0.44
N VAL A 203 -12.00 12.51 -0.11
CA VAL A 203 -10.78 12.76 0.67
C VAL A 203 -10.95 13.92 1.65
N LYS A 204 -11.61 15.01 1.23
CA LYS A 204 -11.88 16.19 2.08
C LYS A 204 -12.83 15.92 3.24
N LYS A 205 -13.69 14.91 3.13
CA LYS A 205 -14.73 14.57 4.13
C LYS A 205 -14.30 13.45 5.07
N ALA A 206 -13.26 12.68 4.73
CA ALA A 206 -12.83 11.52 5.48
C ALA A 206 -12.21 11.89 6.83
N ASP A 207 -12.43 11.06 7.85
CA ASP A 207 -11.72 11.16 9.13
C ASP A 207 -10.22 10.84 8.96
N HIS A 208 -9.86 10.00 7.98
CA HIS A 208 -8.48 9.69 7.62
C HIS A 208 -8.37 9.22 6.16
N VAL A 209 -7.29 9.62 5.49
CA VAL A 209 -6.97 9.15 4.13
C VAL A 209 -6.03 7.97 4.21
N THR A 210 -6.39 6.87 3.55
CA THR A 210 -5.64 5.62 3.55
C THR A 210 -5.17 5.27 2.13
N PRO A 211 -3.96 5.72 1.74
CA PRO A 211 -3.38 5.39 0.43
C PRO A 211 -3.04 3.91 0.26
N SER A 212 -3.24 3.11 1.30
CA SER A 212 -3.13 1.66 1.29
C SER A 212 -3.78 1.08 2.55
N PHE A 213 -4.14 -0.20 2.53
CA PHE A 213 -4.62 -0.90 3.72
C PHE A 213 -3.56 -0.97 4.83
N ASP A 214 -2.27 -0.93 4.48
CA ASP A 214 -1.18 -0.83 5.47
C ASP A 214 -1.29 0.44 6.32
N GLU A 215 -1.71 1.56 5.73
CA GLU A 215 -1.95 2.81 6.45
C GLU A 215 -3.12 2.68 7.44
N PHE A 216 -4.23 2.05 7.00
CA PHE A 216 -5.35 1.75 7.88
C PHE A 216 -4.92 0.92 9.09
N LEU A 217 -4.18 -0.17 8.85
CA LEU A 217 -3.67 -1.04 9.91
C LEU A 217 -2.69 -0.30 10.84
N TYR A 218 -1.86 0.57 10.27
CA TYR A 218 -0.88 1.35 11.02
C TYR A 218 -1.53 2.33 11.99
N VAL A 219 -2.49 3.13 11.54
CA VAL A 219 -3.13 4.17 12.38
C VAL A 219 -4.06 3.59 13.44
N ASN A 220 -4.49 2.35 13.26
CA ASN A 220 -5.32 1.62 14.24
C ASN A 220 -4.50 0.65 15.13
N ASP A 221 -3.16 0.70 15.07
CA ASP A 221 -2.22 -0.20 15.79
C ASP A 221 -2.56 -1.69 15.62
N LEU A 222 -2.96 -2.08 14.41
CA LEU A 222 -3.29 -3.44 14.03
C LEU A 222 -2.07 -4.16 13.43
N PRO A 223 -2.00 -5.50 13.56
CA PRO A 223 -0.98 -6.31 12.89
C PRO A 223 -1.01 -6.09 11.37
N ARG A 224 0.15 -5.95 10.76
CA ARG A 224 0.30 -5.67 9.34
C ARG A 224 1.55 -6.32 8.77
N ALA A 225 1.53 -6.55 7.46
CA ALA A 225 2.63 -7.19 6.74
C ALA A 225 3.87 -6.31 6.63
N ILE A 226 3.72 -4.98 6.70
CA ILE A 226 4.84 -4.04 6.61
C ILE A 226 4.97 -3.20 7.87
N SER A 227 6.21 -2.99 8.32
CA SER A 227 6.48 -2.29 9.58
C SER A 227 6.09 -0.80 9.53
N TYR A 228 6.19 -0.18 8.35
CA TYR A 228 5.93 1.24 8.15
C TYR A 228 5.38 1.53 6.75
N PRO A 229 4.19 2.11 6.62
CA PRO A 229 3.57 2.37 5.32
C PRO A 229 4.43 3.28 4.43
N LYS A 230 4.55 2.94 3.15
CA LYS A 230 5.41 3.65 2.21
C LYS A 230 5.02 5.11 2.00
N ASN A 231 3.73 5.42 2.06
CA ASN A 231 3.22 6.79 1.99
C ASN A 231 3.70 7.71 3.13
N ARG A 232 4.22 7.12 4.22
CA ARG A 232 4.84 7.87 5.33
C ARG A 232 6.34 8.06 5.16
N ILE A 233 6.93 7.48 4.12
CA ILE A 233 8.33 7.66 3.76
C ILE A 233 8.41 8.87 2.84
N LEU A 234 8.92 9.98 3.37
CA LEU A 234 9.11 11.21 2.60
C LEU A 234 10.40 11.15 1.79
N CYS A 235 10.26 11.25 0.47
CA CYS A 235 11.36 11.52 -0.45
C CYS A 235 11.36 13.01 -0.82
N LEU A 236 12.37 13.73 -0.36
CA LEU A 236 12.62 15.11 -0.78
C LEU A 236 13.49 15.08 -2.03
N ILE A 237 13.06 15.82 -3.04
CA ILE A 237 13.76 16.00 -4.32
C ILE A 237 14.16 17.45 -4.43
N ILE A 238 15.42 17.73 -4.75
CA ILE A 238 15.95 19.08 -4.89
C ILE A 238 16.56 19.28 -6.27
N GLY A 239 16.21 20.39 -6.90
CA GLY A 239 16.67 20.80 -8.21
C GLY A 239 15.94 20.15 -9.37
N ASP A 240 16.46 20.30 -10.58
CA ASP A 240 15.83 19.78 -11.80
C ASP A 240 16.06 18.27 -11.97
N VAL A 241 15.05 17.49 -11.62
CA VAL A 241 15.07 16.02 -11.68
C VAL A 241 14.08 15.56 -12.75
N PRO A 242 14.49 14.64 -13.66
CA PRO A 242 13.63 14.13 -14.72
C PRO A 242 12.30 13.58 -14.21
N ALA A 243 11.19 13.93 -14.87
CA ALA A 243 9.83 13.53 -14.48
C ALA A 243 9.69 12.01 -14.32
N GLN A 244 10.36 11.21 -15.17
CA GLN A 244 10.35 9.73 -15.06
C GLN A 244 10.91 9.23 -13.73
N SER A 245 11.92 9.90 -13.16
CA SER A 245 12.49 9.59 -11.85
C SER A 245 11.47 9.82 -10.73
N ILE A 246 10.74 10.93 -10.82
CA ILE A 246 9.71 11.31 -9.85
C ILE A 246 8.54 10.33 -9.90
N GLU A 247 8.07 10.03 -11.10
CA GLU A 247 6.95 9.09 -11.31
C GLU A 247 7.30 7.67 -10.82
N LEU A 248 8.54 7.23 -11.00
CA LEU A 248 8.99 5.93 -10.50
C LEU A 248 8.90 5.84 -8.96
N LEU A 249 9.34 6.89 -8.25
CA LEU A 249 9.26 6.97 -6.79
C LEU A 249 7.80 7.04 -6.29
N LYS A 250 6.94 7.82 -6.97
CA LYS A 250 5.50 7.88 -6.67
C LYS A 250 4.83 6.53 -6.88
N LYS A 251 5.10 5.86 -7.99
CA LYS A 251 4.52 4.55 -8.33
C LYS A 251 4.87 3.48 -7.30
N ASP A 252 6.04 3.55 -6.66
CA ASP A 252 6.41 2.65 -5.57
C ASP A 252 5.69 2.97 -4.24
N GLY A 253 4.99 4.10 -4.14
CA GLY A 253 4.15 4.51 -3.01
C GLY A 253 4.77 5.49 -2.03
N PHE A 254 5.94 6.07 -2.32
CA PHE A 254 6.57 7.08 -1.47
C PHE A 254 5.88 8.44 -1.59
N SER A 255 5.85 9.19 -0.49
CA SER A 255 5.44 10.60 -0.52
C SER A 255 6.55 11.46 -1.09
N ILE A 256 6.23 12.23 -2.12
CA ILE A 256 7.20 13.07 -2.82
C ILE A 256 7.00 14.54 -2.46
N ARG A 257 8.11 15.21 -2.13
CA ARG A 257 8.18 16.67 -2.04
C ARG A 257 9.30 17.15 -2.95
N HIS A 258 8.95 17.86 -3.99
CA HIS A 258 9.89 18.44 -4.95
C HIS A 258 10.06 19.94 -4.69
N LYS A 259 11.28 20.42 -4.63
CA LYS A 259 11.66 21.82 -4.35
C LYS A 259 12.88 22.21 -5.17
N ASP A 260 12.96 23.51 -5.51
CA ASP A 260 14.12 24.07 -6.21
C ASP A 260 15.31 24.20 -5.28
N THR A 261 15.08 24.44 -3.98
CA THR A 261 16.12 24.64 -2.97
C THR A 261 15.87 23.83 -1.70
N PHE A 262 16.94 23.52 -0.99
CA PHE A 262 16.91 22.78 0.25
C PHE A 262 16.67 23.70 1.46
N GLU A 263 15.46 23.68 2.01
CA GLU A 263 15.07 24.45 3.20
C GLU A 263 15.16 23.63 4.48
N ASP A 264 15.65 24.23 5.57
CA ASP A 264 15.87 23.57 6.88
C ASP A 264 14.59 22.95 7.48
N LYS A 265 13.43 23.53 7.22
CA LYS A 265 12.14 23.01 7.74
C LYS A 265 11.78 21.59 7.27
N TYR A 266 12.41 21.10 6.20
CA TYR A 266 12.14 19.77 5.67
C TYR A 266 13.12 18.70 6.18
N VAL A 267 14.27 19.10 6.73
CA VAL A 267 15.40 18.20 7.01
C VAL A 267 15.07 17.10 8.00
N ALA A 268 14.35 17.42 9.07
CA ALA A 268 14.10 16.49 10.18
C ALA A 268 13.22 15.31 9.78
N ASP A 269 12.34 15.48 8.78
CA ASP A 269 11.35 14.48 8.38
C ASP A 269 11.71 13.66 7.15
N VAL A 270 12.80 14.02 6.48
CA VAL A 270 13.24 13.37 5.23
C VAL A 270 13.76 11.95 5.51
N HIS A 271 13.24 11.00 4.76
CA HIS A 271 13.68 9.60 4.79
C HIS A 271 14.56 9.23 3.58
N MET A 272 14.30 9.86 2.45
CA MET A 272 15.03 9.72 1.20
C MET A 272 15.30 11.11 0.64
N LEU A 273 16.50 11.35 0.16
CA LEU A 273 16.88 12.60 -0.46
C LEU A 273 17.42 12.33 -1.87
N LEU A 274 16.83 12.95 -2.89
CA LEU A 274 17.31 12.88 -4.27
C LEU A 274 17.73 14.29 -4.71
N LEU A 275 18.99 14.43 -5.05
CA LEU A 275 19.59 15.70 -5.49
C LEU A 275 19.87 15.66 -6.99
N ALA A 276 19.46 16.70 -7.69
CA ALA A 276 19.89 16.95 -9.08
C ALA A 276 21.39 17.25 -9.15
N ASP A 277 21.97 17.11 -10.33
CA ASP A 277 23.36 17.52 -10.54
C ASP A 277 23.52 19.04 -10.30
N GLY A 278 24.63 19.40 -9.69
CA GLY A 278 24.87 20.79 -9.25
C GLY A 278 24.46 21.09 -7.81
N GLU A 279 23.47 20.39 -7.27
CA GLU A 279 23.01 20.58 -5.89
C GLU A 279 24.04 20.12 -4.85
N LYS A 280 23.96 20.71 -3.66
CA LYS A 280 24.84 20.38 -2.52
C LYS A 280 24.07 20.28 -1.24
N ILE A 281 24.54 19.40 -0.34
CA ILE A 281 24.06 19.34 1.02
C ILE A 281 25.25 19.47 1.99
N ASP A 282 25.16 20.42 2.90
CA ASP A 282 26.18 20.63 3.91
C ASP A 282 26.09 19.62 5.06
N GLN A 283 27.19 19.52 5.82
CA GLN A 283 27.31 18.58 6.93
C GLN A 283 26.29 18.85 8.04
N GLU A 284 25.97 20.13 8.30
CA GLU A 284 25.01 20.49 9.36
C GLU A 284 23.60 20.01 9.05
N LYS A 285 23.18 20.18 7.79
CA LYS A 285 21.88 19.65 7.32
C LYS A 285 21.85 18.14 7.38
N LEU A 286 22.93 17.47 6.97
CA LEU A 286 23.02 16.02 7.09
C LEU A 286 22.89 15.55 8.54
N LYS A 287 23.55 16.19 9.49
CA LYS A 287 23.45 15.87 10.93
C LYS A 287 22.04 16.04 11.47
N LYS A 288 21.28 17.03 11.00
CA LYS A 288 19.88 17.27 11.37
C LYS A 288 18.92 16.24 10.73
N ALA A 289 19.30 15.59 9.64
CA ALA A 289 18.49 14.65 8.88
C ALA A 289 18.43 13.23 9.55
N ILE A 290 18.02 13.16 10.79
CA ILE A 290 18.06 11.94 11.62
C ILE A 290 17.26 10.77 11.07
N LYS A 291 16.22 11.03 10.29
CA LYS A 291 15.37 10.01 9.64
C LYS A 291 15.91 9.55 8.28
N LEU A 292 16.91 10.25 7.74
CA LEU A 292 17.47 9.96 6.41
C LEU A 292 18.07 8.55 6.37
N LYS A 293 17.74 7.79 5.32
CA LYS A 293 18.18 6.42 5.10
C LYS A 293 19.01 6.27 3.84
N THR A 294 18.67 7.05 2.81
CA THR A 294 19.38 7.01 1.53
C THR A 294 19.42 8.40 0.88
N LEU A 295 20.52 8.68 0.22
CA LEU A 295 20.77 9.84 -0.59
C LEU A 295 21.08 9.39 -2.01
N GLY A 296 20.29 9.84 -2.99
CA GLY A 296 20.55 9.71 -4.42
C GLY A 296 21.08 11.00 -4.98
N TYR A 297 22.06 10.91 -5.86
CA TYR A 297 22.65 12.06 -6.54
C TYR A 297 22.71 11.80 -8.05
N LEU A 298 22.09 12.67 -8.84
CA LEU A 298 22.13 12.59 -10.31
C LEU A 298 23.41 13.23 -10.84
N GLY A 299 24.51 12.48 -10.80
CA GLY A 299 25.84 12.91 -11.15
C GLY A 299 26.89 12.32 -10.20
N SER A 300 28.04 12.96 -10.04
CA SER A 300 29.07 12.53 -9.09
C SER A 300 28.89 13.25 -7.74
N ILE A 301 28.72 12.46 -6.68
CA ILE A 301 28.54 12.95 -5.30
C ILE A 301 29.81 13.63 -4.72
N LYS A 302 30.96 13.49 -5.37
CA LYS A 302 32.24 14.01 -4.89
C LYS A 302 32.13 15.53 -4.68
N ASN A 303 32.48 15.99 -3.48
CA ASN A 303 32.39 17.41 -3.06
C ASN A 303 30.97 18.01 -3.07
N LYS A 304 29.91 17.17 -3.12
CA LYS A 304 28.52 17.61 -3.10
C LYS A 304 27.83 17.27 -1.78
N ALA A 305 28.30 16.24 -1.08
CA ALA A 305 27.87 15.86 0.27
C ALA A 305 29.07 15.34 1.07
N ASP A 306 28.95 15.40 2.41
CA ASP A 306 29.93 14.81 3.32
C ASP A 306 29.69 13.29 3.44
N ILE A 307 30.44 12.51 2.66
CA ILE A 307 30.33 11.05 2.60
C ILE A 307 30.63 10.39 3.95
N PRO A 308 31.68 10.79 4.71
CA PRO A 308 31.90 10.28 6.06
C PRO A 308 30.71 10.47 6.98
N THR A 309 30.14 11.67 7.07
CA THR A 309 28.95 11.94 7.89
C THR A 309 27.75 11.06 7.46
N CYS A 310 27.50 10.90 6.16
CA CYS A 310 26.45 9.98 5.68
C CYS A 310 26.69 8.54 6.18
N THR A 311 27.92 8.06 6.09
CA THR A 311 28.30 6.70 6.50
C THR A 311 28.15 6.49 8.00
N GLU A 312 28.62 7.45 8.82
CA GLU A 312 28.48 7.44 10.28
C GLU A 312 27.02 7.48 10.73
N GLN A 313 26.14 8.11 9.97
CA GLN A 313 24.70 8.14 10.24
C GLN A 313 23.94 6.94 9.62
N GLY A 314 24.62 6.02 8.97
CA GLY A 314 23.97 4.88 8.29
C GLY A 314 23.10 5.31 7.12
N VAL A 315 23.51 6.35 6.38
CA VAL A 315 22.85 6.82 5.14
C VAL A 315 23.58 6.25 3.94
N VAL A 316 22.86 5.45 3.14
CA VAL A 316 23.40 4.82 1.94
C VAL A 316 23.31 5.79 0.76
N ILE A 317 24.42 5.98 0.07
CA ILE A 317 24.56 6.90 -1.07
C ILE A 317 24.55 6.12 -2.38
N PHE A 318 23.74 6.57 -3.33
CA PHE A 318 23.78 6.12 -4.73
C PHE A 318 24.05 7.32 -5.64
N ASP A 319 25.07 7.22 -6.48
CA ASP A 319 25.43 8.27 -7.43
C ASP A 319 25.78 7.70 -8.82
N ASP A 320 25.85 8.59 -9.81
CA ASP A 320 26.06 8.22 -11.22
C ASP A 320 27.54 8.24 -11.63
N ALA A 321 28.48 8.41 -10.69
CA ALA A 321 29.89 8.61 -11.01
C ALA A 321 30.52 7.48 -11.87
N LYS A 322 29.94 6.29 -11.84
CA LYS A 322 30.46 5.09 -12.53
C LYS A 322 29.47 4.48 -13.53
N HIS A 323 28.33 5.12 -13.75
CA HIS A 323 27.23 4.58 -14.55
C HIS A 323 26.85 5.54 -15.69
N ASN A 324 26.12 5.03 -16.68
CA ASN A 324 25.72 5.80 -17.85
C ASN A 324 24.80 6.99 -17.43
N PRO A 325 25.24 8.25 -17.58
CA PRO A 325 24.48 9.45 -17.16
C PRO A 325 23.16 9.63 -17.92
N HIS A 326 22.94 8.88 -19.01
CA HIS A 326 21.68 8.91 -19.75
C HIS A 326 20.57 8.07 -19.14
N ASN A 327 20.84 7.24 -18.11
CA ASN A 327 19.83 6.43 -17.45
C ASN A 327 19.24 7.18 -16.25
N THR A 328 18.32 8.08 -16.50
CA THR A 328 17.67 8.92 -15.49
C THR A 328 16.92 8.12 -14.40
N THR A 329 16.59 6.86 -14.63
CA THR A 329 15.89 6.02 -13.66
C THR A 329 16.82 5.14 -12.81
N PHE A 330 18.12 5.14 -13.07
CA PHE A 330 19.08 4.27 -12.37
C PHE A 330 19.12 4.56 -10.87
N ILE A 331 19.40 5.81 -10.49
CA ILE A 331 19.49 6.22 -9.07
C ILE A 331 18.18 6.01 -8.32
N PRO A 332 16.99 6.49 -8.81
CA PRO A 332 15.73 6.19 -8.16
C PRO A 332 15.48 4.70 -7.97
N LYS A 333 15.79 3.83 -8.95
CA LYS A 333 15.67 2.38 -8.80
C LYS A 333 16.55 1.84 -7.68
N ARG A 334 17.81 2.26 -7.57
CA ARG A 334 18.71 1.85 -6.49
C ARG A 334 18.17 2.27 -5.12
N MET A 335 17.67 3.52 -5.01
CA MET A 335 17.04 4.00 -3.78
C MET A 335 15.80 3.17 -3.41
N ILE A 336 14.94 2.87 -4.38
CA ILE A 336 13.76 2.02 -4.20
C ILE A 336 14.17 0.61 -3.73
N ASP A 337 15.12 -0.01 -4.41
CA ASP A 337 15.61 -1.35 -4.08
C ASP A 337 16.19 -1.39 -2.66
N PHE A 338 16.99 -0.38 -2.28
CA PHE A 338 17.50 -0.26 -0.92
C PHE A 338 16.38 -0.10 0.11
N MET A 339 15.39 0.73 -0.18
CA MET A 339 14.26 0.94 0.73
C MET A 339 13.43 -0.33 0.90
N ASN A 340 13.23 -1.09 -0.17
CA ASN A 340 12.38 -2.29 -0.19
C ASN A 340 13.10 -3.57 0.26
N THR A 341 14.39 -3.72 -0.04
CA THR A 341 15.12 -4.98 0.18
C THR A 341 16.36 -4.84 1.06
N GLY A 342 16.81 -3.61 1.29
CA GLY A 342 18.05 -3.35 2.01
C GLY A 342 19.31 -3.58 1.16
N THR A 343 19.19 -3.79 -0.15
CA THR A 343 20.38 -3.94 -1.00
C THR A 343 21.23 -2.68 -1.04
N THR A 344 22.52 -2.83 -0.85
CA THR A 344 23.52 -1.74 -0.98
C THR A 344 24.34 -1.87 -2.28
N TYR A 345 23.87 -2.74 -3.18
CA TYR A 345 24.54 -2.97 -4.46
C TYR A 345 24.67 -1.68 -5.27
N LEU A 346 25.89 -1.38 -5.67
CA LEU A 346 26.30 -0.16 -6.37
C LEU A 346 26.17 1.13 -5.54
N SER A 347 26.15 1.02 -4.22
CA SER A 347 26.27 2.21 -3.36
C SER A 347 27.72 2.72 -3.33
N SER A 348 27.89 4.02 -3.06
CA SER A 348 29.18 4.69 -3.09
C SER A 348 29.93 4.60 -1.76
N ASN A 349 29.23 4.32 -0.66
CA ASN A 349 29.79 4.39 0.70
C ASN A 349 29.58 3.14 1.56
N PHE A 350 28.81 2.16 1.09
CA PHE A 350 28.56 0.91 1.82
C PHE A 350 29.14 -0.31 1.09
N PRO A 351 29.41 -1.42 1.80
CA PRO A 351 29.78 -2.69 1.17
C PRO A 351 28.68 -3.13 0.19
N ASN A 352 29.08 -3.68 -0.96
CA ASN A 352 28.15 -4.20 -1.95
C ASN A 352 27.45 -5.46 -1.46
N LEU A 353 26.17 -5.39 -1.19
CA LEU A 353 25.35 -6.52 -0.78
C LEU A 353 24.03 -6.53 -1.52
N GLN A 354 23.73 -7.61 -2.21
CA GLN A 354 22.47 -7.86 -2.88
C GLN A 354 21.98 -9.26 -2.54
N LEU A 355 20.78 -9.35 -2.01
CA LEU A 355 20.16 -10.62 -1.64
C LEU A 355 18.75 -10.71 -2.18
N PRO A 356 18.36 -11.86 -2.75
CA PRO A 356 16.97 -12.11 -3.08
C PRO A 356 16.12 -12.05 -1.80
N ARG A 357 14.85 -11.68 -1.95
CA ARG A 357 13.90 -11.73 -0.84
C ARG A 357 13.55 -13.19 -0.57
N ILE A 358 13.63 -13.58 0.70
CA ILE A 358 13.14 -14.89 1.15
C ILE A 358 11.65 -14.73 1.48
N GLU A 359 10.81 -15.51 0.83
CA GLU A 359 9.36 -15.49 1.09
C GLU A 359 9.04 -15.88 2.54
N LYS A 360 8.01 -15.27 3.10
CA LYS A 360 7.53 -15.53 4.47
C LYS A 360 8.56 -15.28 5.58
N SER A 361 9.58 -14.46 5.30
CA SER A 361 10.55 -14.03 6.32
C SER A 361 10.43 -12.52 6.59
N HIS A 362 10.86 -12.11 7.79
CA HIS A 362 11.04 -10.72 8.15
C HIS A 362 12.51 -10.36 8.00
N ARG A 363 12.80 -9.34 7.19
CA ARG A 363 14.16 -8.87 6.95
C ARG A 363 14.54 -7.78 7.93
N LEU A 364 15.66 -7.96 8.59
CA LEU A 364 16.26 -7.03 9.52
C LEU A 364 17.58 -6.51 8.92
N ILE A 365 17.83 -5.22 9.05
CA ILE A 365 19.11 -4.60 8.65
C ILE A 365 19.73 -4.02 9.89
N HIS A 366 20.97 -4.42 10.16
CA HIS A 366 21.79 -3.91 11.22
C HIS A 366 23.07 -3.30 10.67
N ILE A 367 23.24 -2.01 10.88
CA ILE A 367 24.43 -1.25 10.52
C ILE A 367 25.20 -0.96 11.81
N HIS A 368 26.46 -1.33 11.86
CA HIS A 368 27.29 -1.16 13.06
C HIS A 368 28.73 -0.76 12.71
N LYS A 369 29.47 -0.22 13.67
CA LYS A 369 30.92 -0.05 13.52
C LYS A 369 31.58 -1.41 13.31
N ASN A 370 32.58 -1.51 12.44
CA ASN A 370 33.27 -2.76 12.17
C ASN A 370 34.21 -3.11 13.34
N ILE A 371 33.63 -3.70 14.39
CA ILE A 371 34.31 -4.07 15.64
C ILE A 371 34.05 -5.55 15.91
N PRO A 372 35.08 -6.32 16.34
CA PRO A 372 34.91 -7.73 16.71
C PRO A 372 33.81 -7.96 17.76
N GLY A 373 33.09 -9.09 17.64
CA GLY A 373 32.10 -9.53 18.62
C GLY A 373 30.67 -8.98 18.43
N ILE A 374 30.42 -8.04 17.52
CA ILE A 374 29.06 -7.53 17.29
C ILE A 374 28.09 -8.63 16.84
N MET A 375 28.52 -9.48 15.90
CA MET A 375 27.69 -10.59 15.40
C MET A 375 27.37 -11.62 16.49
N ALA A 376 28.29 -11.86 17.41
CA ALA A 376 28.03 -12.73 18.56
C ALA A 376 26.92 -12.14 19.46
N LYS A 377 26.96 -10.82 19.72
CA LYS A 377 25.89 -10.11 20.49
C LYS A 377 24.54 -10.19 19.77
N VAL A 378 24.51 -9.98 18.46
CA VAL A 378 23.28 -10.07 17.62
C VAL A 378 22.69 -11.48 17.71
N ASN A 379 23.50 -12.52 17.49
CA ASN A 379 23.04 -13.91 17.47
C ASN A 379 22.63 -14.40 18.86
N THR A 380 23.30 -13.93 19.93
CA THR A 380 22.89 -14.20 21.31
C THR A 380 21.49 -13.64 21.61
N ILE A 381 21.15 -12.45 21.08
CA ILE A 381 19.82 -11.88 21.24
C ILE A 381 18.77 -12.72 20.51
N PHE A 382 19.03 -13.15 19.27
CA PHE A 382 18.12 -14.05 18.55
C PHE A 382 17.89 -15.36 19.31
N ALA A 383 18.97 -15.98 19.80
CA ALA A 383 18.88 -17.21 20.59
C ALA A 383 18.08 -17.03 21.89
N LYS A 384 18.25 -15.92 22.62
CA LYS A 384 17.48 -15.61 23.84
C LYS A 384 15.97 -15.41 23.60
N HIS A 385 15.61 -15.01 22.41
CA HIS A 385 14.21 -14.82 22.00
C HIS A 385 13.64 -16.01 21.20
N ASP A 386 14.37 -17.14 21.15
CA ASP A 386 13.99 -18.35 20.40
C ASP A 386 13.65 -18.08 18.92
N ILE A 387 14.43 -17.19 18.29
CA ILE A 387 14.23 -16.76 16.91
C ILE A 387 15.09 -17.60 15.95
N ASN A 388 14.44 -18.24 15.00
CA ASN A 388 15.11 -18.94 13.91
C ASN A 388 15.58 -17.96 12.81
N ILE A 389 16.88 -18.01 12.50
CA ILE A 389 17.49 -17.26 11.39
C ILE A 389 17.37 -18.12 10.12
N VAL A 390 16.68 -17.59 9.11
CA VAL A 390 16.51 -18.21 7.80
C VAL A 390 17.71 -17.93 6.90
N GLY A 391 18.26 -16.72 7.00
CA GLY A 391 19.47 -16.30 6.30
C GLY A 391 20.11 -15.12 7.00
N GLN A 392 21.45 -15.09 7.03
CA GLN A 392 22.21 -13.99 7.59
C GLN A 392 23.46 -13.73 6.76
N PHE A 393 23.62 -12.49 6.35
CA PHE A 393 24.71 -12.06 5.47
C PHE A 393 25.34 -10.81 6.03
N LEU A 394 26.65 -10.88 6.25
CA LEU A 394 27.49 -9.78 6.70
C LEU A 394 28.45 -9.39 5.60
N MET A 395 28.50 -8.12 5.27
CA MET A 395 29.58 -7.51 4.50
C MET A 395 30.18 -6.35 5.29
N THR A 396 31.50 -6.23 5.25
CA THR A 396 32.22 -5.19 5.98
C THR A 396 33.11 -4.37 5.05
N ASN A 397 33.36 -3.14 5.44
CA ASN A 397 34.47 -2.33 5.01
C ASN A 397 35.30 -1.91 6.26
N PRO A 398 36.41 -1.16 6.15
CA PRO A 398 37.21 -0.79 7.32
C PRO A 398 36.44 -0.10 8.45
N HIS A 399 35.31 0.56 8.16
CA HIS A 399 34.61 1.42 9.11
C HIS A 399 33.32 0.79 9.64
N ILE A 400 32.58 0.10 8.78
CA ILE A 400 31.25 -0.41 9.11
C ILE A 400 31.06 -1.87 8.74
N GLY A 401 30.18 -2.55 9.48
CA GLY A 401 29.53 -3.80 9.13
C GLY A 401 28.08 -3.55 8.73
N TYR A 402 27.66 -4.19 7.65
CA TYR A 402 26.29 -4.17 7.14
C TYR A 402 25.75 -5.59 7.13
N VAL A 403 24.73 -5.82 7.93
CA VAL A 403 24.13 -7.15 8.12
C VAL A 403 22.69 -7.14 7.64
N ILE A 404 22.35 -8.11 6.80
CA ILE A 404 20.98 -8.48 6.51
C ILE A 404 20.70 -9.81 7.20
N THR A 405 19.64 -9.87 8.00
CA THR A 405 19.17 -11.10 8.65
C THR A 405 17.71 -11.30 8.31
N ASP A 406 17.38 -12.44 7.71
CA ASP A 406 16.02 -12.89 7.46
C ASP A 406 15.63 -13.88 8.56
N ILE A 407 14.53 -13.60 9.26
CA ILE A 407 14.03 -14.39 10.39
C ILE A 407 12.63 -14.91 10.10
N ASN A 408 12.33 -16.09 10.61
CA ASN A 408 10.99 -16.68 10.59
C ASN A 408 10.30 -16.45 11.94
N ALA A 409 9.91 -15.20 12.21
CA ALA A 409 9.23 -14.85 13.45
C ALA A 409 8.27 -13.69 13.23
N GLN A 410 7.21 -13.63 14.05
CA GLN A 410 6.33 -12.47 14.09
C GLN A 410 7.04 -11.25 14.72
N TYR A 411 6.49 -10.06 14.45
CA TYR A 411 7.01 -8.80 14.97
C TYR A 411 7.03 -8.79 16.50
N ASP A 412 8.24 -8.73 17.10
CA ASP A 412 8.46 -8.59 18.54
C ASP A 412 9.14 -7.26 18.87
N LYS A 413 8.41 -6.38 19.57
CA LYS A 413 8.92 -5.06 20.02
C LYS A 413 10.11 -5.19 20.96
N GLN A 414 10.18 -6.23 21.82
CA GLN A 414 11.26 -6.42 22.79
C GLN A 414 12.55 -6.86 22.09
N LEU A 415 12.45 -7.80 21.18
CA LEU A 415 13.55 -8.22 20.31
C LEU A 415 14.21 -7.03 19.63
N PHE A 416 13.40 -6.22 18.94
CA PHE A 416 13.93 -5.06 18.20
C PHE A 416 14.53 -3.99 19.10
N LYS A 417 13.96 -3.78 20.30
CA LYS A 417 14.55 -2.88 21.29
C LYS A 417 15.90 -3.38 21.78
N SER A 418 16.05 -4.69 21.96
CA SER A 418 17.31 -5.33 22.37
C SER A 418 18.38 -5.20 21.27
N LEU A 419 18.03 -5.47 20.02
CA LEU A 419 18.95 -5.33 18.88
C LEU A 419 19.41 -3.87 18.68
N LYS A 420 18.51 -2.89 18.82
CA LYS A 420 18.86 -1.47 18.73
C LYS A 420 19.79 -0.97 19.83
N LYS A 421 19.81 -1.64 20.98
CA LYS A 421 20.63 -1.27 22.13
C LYS A 421 22.04 -1.88 22.10
N ILE A 422 22.35 -2.72 21.12
CA ILE A 422 23.71 -3.25 20.96
C ILE A 422 24.66 -2.06 20.78
N GLU A 423 25.69 -2.02 21.63
CA GLU A 423 26.75 -1.00 21.57
C GLU A 423 27.38 -0.96 20.18
N HIS A 424 27.73 0.23 19.69
CA HIS A 424 28.26 0.46 18.35
C HIS A 424 27.26 0.22 17.19
N THR A 425 25.96 0.03 17.48
CA THR A 425 24.92 0.08 16.46
C THR A 425 24.82 1.51 15.91
N ILE A 426 24.94 1.64 14.61
CA ILE A 426 24.75 2.90 13.88
C ILE A 426 23.26 3.05 13.54
N LYS A 427 22.70 2.03 12.92
CA LYS A 427 21.27 2.03 12.52
C LYS A 427 20.70 0.61 12.49
N PHE A 428 19.45 0.50 12.90
CA PHE A 428 18.68 -0.75 12.80
C PHE A 428 17.37 -0.49 12.07
N ARG A 429 17.05 -1.33 11.09
CA ARG A 429 15.81 -1.25 10.31
C ARG A 429 15.14 -2.60 10.26
N VAL A 430 13.81 -2.59 10.29
CA VAL A 430 12.98 -3.76 9.99
C VAL A 430 12.38 -3.53 8.61
N LEU A 431 12.61 -4.46 7.72
CA LEU A 431 11.91 -4.60 6.45
C LEU A 431 10.97 -5.80 6.57
N TYR A 432 10.16 -6.02 5.60
CA TYR A 432 9.10 -7.05 5.68
C TYR A 432 9.64 -8.45 5.58
#